data_5c9b98594dbca57998d094556fe8d3ee
#
_entry.id   5c9b98594dbca57998d094556fe8d3ee
#
_cell.length_a   1.000
_cell.length_b   1.000
_cell.length_c   1.000
_cell.angle_alpha   90.00
_cell.angle_beta   90.00
_cell.angle_gamma   90.00
#
_symmetry.space_group_name_H-M   'P 1'
#
loop_
_entity.id
_entity.type
_entity.pdbx_description
1 polymer ?
#
loop_
_entity_poly.entity_id
_entity_poly.type
_entity_poly.pdbx_seq_one_letter_code
_entity_poly.pdbx_strand_id
1 'polypeptide(L)'
;MSIIVSVKDSLYNEGDRYDLELDASIEPIDYMGKVRFENVKISGNYFADGDNIRFYGKINLSCIFECDRCLKEFSKEYSFNFSEIFSFDAEDETLLINKNHTVDLQPLVNDTVISSLPIERLCKEDCKGLCPHCGIDKNFSSCSCSDIDEDNPFAVLRGLVD
;
A
#
# COMPACT_ATOMS: atom_id res chain seq x y z
N MET A 1 -0.44 -15.52 -5.02
CA MET A 1 0.49 -16.39 -4.26
C MET A 1 0.06 -16.41 -2.83
N SER A 2 0.27 -17.54 -2.09
CA SER A 2 -0.11 -17.61 -0.67
C SER A 2 1.16 -17.62 0.18
N ILE A 3 1.13 -16.91 1.32
CA ILE A 3 2.22 -16.83 2.29
C ILE A 3 1.83 -17.67 3.50
N ILE A 4 2.15 -18.96 3.45
CA ILE A 4 1.73 -19.92 4.48
C ILE A 4 2.77 -20.00 5.59
N VAL A 5 2.34 -19.72 6.82
CA VAL A 5 3.14 -19.82 8.04
C VAL A 5 2.58 -20.93 8.94
N SER A 6 3.46 -21.83 9.39
CA SER A 6 3.08 -22.83 10.41
C SER A 6 3.15 -22.21 11.79
N VAL A 7 2.04 -22.25 12.52
CA VAL A 7 1.93 -21.74 13.89
C VAL A 7 1.86 -22.87 14.93
N LYS A 8 2.14 -24.12 14.49
CA LYS A 8 2.00 -25.30 15.32
C LYS A 8 2.84 -25.22 16.61
N ASP A 9 4.10 -24.80 16.50
CA ASP A 9 5.00 -24.78 17.65
C ASP A 9 4.62 -23.71 18.66
N SER A 10 4.07 -22.57 18.23
CA SER A 10 3.59 -21.52 19.14
C SER A 10 2.37 -21.94 19.94
N LEU A 11 1.49 -22.79 19.38
CA LEU A 11 0.32 -23.30 20.07
C LEU A 11 0.68 -24.29 21.21
N TYR A 12 1.84 -24.95 21.12
CA TYR A 12 2.31 -25.86 22.17
C TYR A 12 3.19 -25.19 23.23
N ASN A 13 3.72 -23.99 22.94
CA ASN A 13 4.64 -23.26 23.81
C ASN A 13 4.08 -21.85 24.04
N GLU A 14 3.02 -21.75 24.84
CA GLU A 14 2.35 -20.50 25.14
C GLU A 14 3.32 -19.50 25.78
N GLY A 15 3.34 -18.27 25.24
CA GLY A 15 4.21 -17.19 25.70
C GLY A 15 5.57 -17.11 24.99
N ASP A 16 5.99 -18.13 24.25
CA ASP A 16 7.17 -18.04 23.41
C ASP A 16 6.90 -17.17 22.17
N ARG A 17 7.88 -16.36 21.81
CA ARG A 17 7.83 -15.50 20.63
C ARG A 17 8.65 -16.11 19.50
N TYR A 18 8.08 -16.10 18.32
CA TYR A 18 8.67 -16.64 17.11
C TYR A 18 8.94 -15.52 16.12
N ASP A 19 10.16 -15.44 15.61
CA ASP A 19 10.52 -14.43 14.61
C ASP A 19 9.87 -14.75 13.27
N LEU A 20 9.47 -13.67 12.58
CA LEU A 20 8.88 -13.72 11.25
C LEU A 20 9.75 -12.89 10.31
N GLU A 21 10.40 -13.56 9.36
CA GLU A 21 11.12 -12.93 8.25
C GLU A 21 10.77 -13.66 6.96
N LEU A 22 10.07 -12.99 6.06
CA LEU A 22 9.58 -13.56 4.81
C LEU A 22 9.72 -12.57 3.67
N ASP A 23 10.06 -13.09 2.50
CA ASP A 23 9.87 -12.38 1.24
C ASP A 23 8.46 -12.68 0.71
N ALA A 24 7.79 -11.66 0.21
CA ALA A 24 6.43 -11.76 -0.31
C ALA A 24 6.35 -11.18 -1.71
N SER A 25 5.24 -11.41 -2.38
CA SER A 25 4.89 -10.75 -3.63
C SER A 25 3.45 -10.26 -3.56
N ILE A 26 3.22 -9.08 -4.12
CA ILE A 26 1.88 -8.50 -4.28
C ILE A 26 1.68 -8.29 -5.77
N GLU A 27 0.54 -8.78 -6.29
CA GLU A 27 0.19 -8.55 -7.68
C GLU A 27 -0.05 -7.05 -7.93
N PRO A 28 0.32 -6.55 -9.12
CA PRO A 28 0.02 -5.18 -9.49
C PRO A 28 -1.47 -4.90 -9.36
N ILE A 29 -1.81 -3.75 -8.84
CA ILE A 29 -3.21 -3.32 -8.71
C ILE A 29 -3.48 -2.10 -9.56
N ASP A 30 -4.75 -1.92 -9.94
CA ASP A 30 -5.26 -0.68 -10.52
C ASP A 30 -6.05 0.06 -9.44
N TYR A 31 -5.35 0.92 -8.71
CA TYR A 31 -5.91 1.75 -7.65
C TYR A 31 -5.62 3.21 -7.98
N MET A 32 -6.60 3.90 -8.58
CA MET A 32 -6.45 5.26 -9.13
C MET A 32 -5.24 5.36 -10.09
N GLY A 33 -4.99 4.28 -10.89
CA GLY A 33 -3.83 4.07 -11.76
C GLY A 33 -2.99 2.88 -11.33
N LYS A 34 -2.12 2.41 -12.23
CA LYS A 34 -1.31 1.21 -12.00
C LYS A 34 -0.30 1.42 -10.89
N VAL A 35 -0.33 0.51 -9.90
CA VAL A 35 0.66 0.41 -8.84
C VAL A 35 1.35 -0.95 -8.94
N ARG A 36 2.68 -0.96 -8.97
CA ARG A 36 3.50 -2.17 -8.90
C ARG A 36 4.27 -2.17 -7.60
N PHE A 37 4.53 -3.37 -7.09
CA PHE A 37 5.22 -3.58 -5.83
C PHE A 37 6.49 -4.38 -6.06
N GLU A 38 7.58 -3.96 -5.44
CA GLU A 38 8.88 -4.62 -5.50
C GLU A 38 9.49 -4.74 -4.11
N ASN A 39 10.38 -5.73 -3.91
CA ASN A 39 11.13 -5.93 -2.68
C ASN A 39 10.24 -6.03 -1.43
N VAL A 40 9.11 -6.74 -1.53
CA VAL A 40 8.17 -6.90 -0.42
C VAL A 40 8.77 -7.82 0.63
N LYS A 41 9.06 -7.27 1.81
CA LYS A 41 9.62 -8.00 2.95
C LYS A 41 8.75 -7.82 4.18
N ILE A 42 8.44 -8.93 4.82
CA ILE A 42 7.70 -8.99 6.08
C ILE A 42 8.68 -9.31 7.19
N SER A 43 8.68 -8.51 8.24
CA SER A 43 9.49 -8.74 9.43
C SER A 43 8.68 -8.48 10.69
N GLY A 44 8.84 -9.32 11.70
CA GLY A 44 8.08 -9.18 12.95
C GLY A 44 8.18 -10.41 13.82
N ASN A 45 7.14 -10.61 14.61
CA ASN A 45 7.02 -11.76 15.50
C ASN A 45 5.58 -12.24 15.58
N TYR A 46 5.40 -13.49 16.02
CA TYR A 46 4.10 -14.02 16.42
C TYR A 46 4.23 -14.86 17.68
N PHE A 47 3.12 -14.98 18.41
CA PHE A 47 3.01 -15.78 19.65
C PHE A 47 1.58 -16.21 19.89
N ALA A 48 1.42 -17.29 20.67
CA ALA A 48 0.11 -17.73 21.14
C ALA A 48 -0.39 -16.85 22.30
N ASP A 49 -1.69 -16.50 22.23
CA ASP A 49 -2.44 -15.77 23.25
C ASP A 49 -3.75 -16.54 23.49
N GLY A 50 -3.70 -17.57 24.35
CA GLY A 50 -4.72 -18.59 24.49
C GLY A 50 -4.88 -19.41 23.20
N ASP A 51 -6.12 -19.53 22.71
CA ASP A 51 -6.43 -20.24 21.45
C ASP A 51 -6.16 -19.39 20.19
N ASN A 52 -5.65 -18.19 20.35
CA ASN A 52 -5.38 -17.27 19.26
C ASN A 52 -3.88 -17.16 18.99
N ILE A 53 -3.54 -16.75 17.78
CA ILE A 53 -2.17 -16.38 17.42
C ILE A 53 -2.16 -14.91 17.03
N ARG A 54 -1.33 -14.14 17.72
CA ARG A 54 -1.14 -12.73 17.43
C ARG A 54 0.12 -12.53 16.58
N PHE A 55 -0.06 -11.91 15.43
CA PHE A 55 1.02 -11.46 14.56
C PHE A 55 1.18 -9.95 14.65
N TYR A 56 2.42 -9.47 14.67
CA TYR A 56 2.72 -8.05 14.57
C TYR A 56 4.09 -7.83 13.93
N GLY A 57 4.21 -6.73 13.22
CA GLY A 57 5.46 -6.45 12.52
C GLY A 57 5.34 -5.31 11.52
N LYS A 58 6.19 -5.40 10.50
CA LYS A 58 6.30 -4.42 9.43
C LYS A 58 6.36 -5.10 8.07
N ILE A 59 5.77 -4.43 7.09
CA ILE A 59 5.89 -4.75 5.67
C ILE A 59 6.69 -3.62 5.04
N ASN A 60 7.89 -3.93 4.55
CA ASN A 60 8.75 -3.00 3.83
C ASN A 60 8.68 -3.33 2.35
N LEU A 61 8.49 -2.32 1.50
CA LEU A 61 8.36 -2.51 0.07
C LEU A 61 8.67 -1.25 -0.70
N SER A 62 8.94 -1.42 -2.00
CA SER A 62 9.01 -0.32 -2.96
C SER A 62 7.74 -0.30 -3.79
N CYS A 63 7.04 0.84 -3.82
CA CYS A 63 5.89 1.06 -4.71
C CYS A 63 6.33 1.86 -5.93
N ILE A 64 5.94 1.39 -7.10
CA ILE A 64 6.16 2.08 -8.36
C ILE A 64 4.83 2.68 -8.79
N PHE A 65 4.78 3.99 -8.85
CA PHE A 65 3.62 4.81 -9.20
C PHE A 65 3.82 5.59 -10.49
N GLU A 66 2.74 5.98 -11.10
CA GLU A 66 2.70 7.08 -12.05
C GLU A 66 2.35 8.38 -11.29
N CYS A 67 3.06 9.47 -11.55
CA CYS A 67 2.81 10.75 -10.89
C CYS A 67 1.49 11.37 -11.39
N ASP A 68 0.60 11.72 -10.47
CA ASP A 68 -0.74 12.26 -10.79
C ASP A 68 -0.67 13.62 -11.52
N ARG A 69 0.49 14.32 -11.49
CA ARG A 69 0.66 15.63 -12.15
C ARG A 69 1.43 15.58 -13.46
N CYS A 70 2.51 14.77 -13.55
CA CYS A 70 3.38 14.79 -14.74
C CYS A 70 3.43 13.45 -15.46
N LEU A 71 2.68 12.44 -15.01
CA LEU A 71 2.55 11.10 -15.57
C LEU A 71 3.86 10.31 -15.65
N LYS A 72 4.93 10.80 -15.02
CA LYS A 72 6.19 10.06 -14.96
C LYS A 72 6.13 8.99 -13.92
N GLU A 73 6.68 7.82 -14.26
CA GLU A 73 6.86 6.74 -13.33
C GLU A 73 7.96 7.08 -12.31
N PHE A 74 7.71 6.76 -11.04
CA PHE A 74 8.67 6.92 -9.95
C PHE A 74 8.50 5.82 -8.92
N SER A 75 9.57 5.50 -8.19
CA SER A 75 9.57 4.54 -7.09
C SER A 75 9.66 5.28 -5.76
N LYS A 76 8.95 4.76 -4.75
CA LYS A 76 9.02 5.24 -3.38
C LYS A 76 8.95 4.07 -2.40
N GLU A 77 9.82 4.10 -1.39
CA GLU A 77 9.86 3.08 -0.35
C GLU A 77 8.86 3.39 0.75
N TYR A 78 8.20 2.33 1.25
CA TYR A 78 7.24 2.40 2.35
C TYR A 78 7.52 1.32 3.38
N SER A 79 7.13 1.62 4.61
CA SER A 79 7.15 0.68 5.74
C SER A 79 5.81 0.78 6.46
N PHE A 80 5.00 -0.26 6.38
CA PHE A 80 3.68 -0.32 7.00
C PHE A 80 3.72 -1.26 8.19
N ASN A 81 3.14 -0.83 9.33
CA ASN A 81 2.99 -1.71 10.48
C ASN A 81 1.72 -2.54 10.34
N PHE A 82 1.75 -3.75 10.85
CA PHE A 82 0.56 -4.59 10.98
C PHE A 82 0.48 -5.20 12.39
N SER A 83 -0.74 -5.48 12.83
CA SER A 83 -1.02 -6.22 14.06
C SER A 83 -2.37 -6.89 13.91
N GLU A 84 -2.39 -8.22 13.82
CA GLU A 84 -3.60 -9.02 13.59
C GLU A 84 -3.64 -10.26 14.48
N ILE A 85 -4.87 -10.75 14.71
CA ILE A 85 -5.13 -11.91 15.52
C ILE A 85 -5.79 -12.97 14.64
N PHE A 86 -5.18 -14.14 14.58
CA PHE A 86 -5.73 -15.32 13.92
C PHE A 86 -6.33 -16.26 14.96
N SER A 87 -7.48 -16.87 14.64
CA SER A 87 -8.16 -17.83 15.51
C SER A 87 -8.71 -19.02 14.71
N PHE A 88 -9.11 -20.10 15.41
CA PHE A 88 -9.73 -21.27 14.78
C PHE A 88 -11.19 -21.05 14.44
N ASP A 89 -11.83 -20.04 15.03
CA ASP A 89 -13.25 -19.70 14.91
C ASP A 89 -13.45 -18.26 14.39
N ALA A 90 -12.46 -17.71 13.68
CA ALA A 90 -12.57 -16.37 13.09
C ALA A 90 -13.78 -16.30 12.16
N GLU A 91 -14.60 -15.26 12.30
CA GLU A 91 -15.71 -14.97 11.38
C GLU A 91 -15.17 -14.56 9.97
N ASP A 92 -14.03 -13.88 9.95
CA ASP A 92 -13.30 -13.55 8.73
C ASP A 92 -12.37 -14.70 8.35
N GLU A 93 -12.67 -15.38 7.24
CA GLU A 93 -11.89 -16.50 6.73
C GLU A 93 -10.42 -16.14 6.44
N THR A 94 -10.11 -14.86 6.23
CA THR A 94 -8.74 -14.38 6.01
C THR A 94 -7.88 -14.41 7.26
N LEU A 95 -8.52 -14.43 8.44
CA LEU A 95 -7.87 -14.50 9.76
C LEU A 95 -8.00 -15.90 10.42
N LEU A 96 -8.34 -16.91 9.62
CA LEU A 96 -8.58 -18.26 10.13
C LEU A 96 -7.27 -19.06 10.25
N ILE A 97 -7.09 -19.70 11.42
CA ILE A 97 -6.09 -20.77 11.59
C ILE A 97 -6.69 -22.05 11.03
N ASN A 98 -6.10 -22.60 9.99
CA ASN A 98 -6.63 -23.82 9.39
C ASN A 98 -6.32 -25.09 10.22
N LYS A 99 -6.96 -26.20 9.86
CA LYS A 99 -6.85 -27.48 10.59
C LYS A 99 -5.43 -28.05 10.65
N ASN A 100 -4.53 -27.59 9.78
CA ASN A 100 -3.13 -28.00 9.76
C ASN A 100 -2.25 -27.09 10.63
N HIS A 101 -2.84 -26.19 11.43
CA HIS A 101 -2.16 -25.18 12.23
C HIS A 101 -1.27 -24.27 11.37
N THR A 102 -1.82 -23.82 10.24
CA THR A 102 -1.17 -22.82 9.38
C THR A 102 -2.11 -21.65 9.16
N VAL A 103 -1.53 -20.49 8.89
CA VAL A 103 -2.22 -19.26 8.51
C VAL A 103 -1.70 -18.80 7.14
N ASP A 104 -2.56 -18.13 6.37
CA ASP A 104 -2.14 -17.45 5.15
C ASP A 104 -2.04 -15.95 5.44
N LEU A 105 -0.83 -15.39 5.35
CA LEU A 105 -0.58 -13.97 5.56
C LEU A 105 -0.81 -13.13 4.29
N GLN A 106 -1.07 -13.74 3.12
CA GLN A 106 -1.24 -12.98 1.89
C GLN A 106 -2.40 -11.98 1.93
N PRO A 107 -3.61 -12.33 2.45
CA PRO A 107 -4.69 -11.36 2.61
C PRO A 107 -4.29 -10.19 3.52
N LEU A 108 -3.71 -10.46 4.69
CA LEU A 108 -3.22 -9.45 5.62
C LEU A 108 -2.24 -8.48 4.95
N VAL A 109 -1.26 -9.01 4.19
CA VAL A 109 -0.27 -8.19 3.48
C VAL A 109 -0.95 -7.30 2.44
N ASN A 110 -1.86 -7.87 1.64
CA ASN A 110 -2.58 -7.12 0.62
C ASN A 110 -3.41 -6.00 1.24
N ASP A 111 -4.21 -6.29 2.27
CA ASP A 111 -5.10 -5.34 2.91
C ASP A 111 -4.31 -4.22 3.61
N THR A 112 -3.24 -4.58 4.34
CA THR A 112 -2.37 -3.59 4.99
C THR A 112 -1.75 -2.64 3.98
N VAL A 113 -1.22 -3.15 2.87
CA VAL A 113 -0.56 -2.34 1.84
C VAL A 113 -1.59 -1.47 1.13
N ILE A 114 -2.68 -2.05 0.63
CA ILE A 114 -3.69 -1.32 -0.16
C ILE A 114 -4.34 -0.20 0.67
N SER A 115 -4.72 -0.48 1.92
CA SER A 115 -5.33 0.51 2.81
C SER A 115 -4.40 1.65 3.22
N SER A 116 -3.08 1.42 3.14
CA SER A 116 -2.05 2.38 3.53
C SER A 116 -1.45 3.17 2.36
N LEU A 117 -1.86 2.89 1.12
CA LEU A 117 -1.38 3.63 -0.05
C LEU A 117 -1.80 5.10 0.00
N PRO A 118 -0.92 6.03 -0.42
CA PRO A 118 -1.25 7.44 -0.46
C PRO A 118 -2.31 7.72 -1.54
N ILE A 119 -3.23 8.64 -1.24
CA ILE A 119 -4.25 9.09 -2.20
C ILE A 119 -3.60 9.93 -3.31
N GLU A 120 -2.67 10.83 -2.96
CA GLU A 120 -1.93 11.66 -3.91
C GLU A 120 -0.52 11.08 -4.13
N ARG A 121 -0.16 10.85 -5.40
CA ARG A 121 1.11 10.25 -5.80
C ARG A 121 1.93 11.24 -6.61
N LEU A 122 2.84 11.92 -5.95
CA LEU A 122 3.72 12.91 -6.57
C LEU A 122 5.15 12.39 -6.61
N CYS A 123 5.79 12.53 -7.78
CA CYS A 123 7.22 12.22 -7.93
C CYS A 123 8.12 13.14 -7.12
N LYS A 124 7.64 14.34 -6.80
CA LYS A 124 8.22 15.31 -5.87
C LYS A 124 7.13 16.29 -5.41
N GLU A 125 7.28 16.87 -4.22
CA GLU A 125 6.28 17.75 -3.59
C GLU A 125 5.94 18.97 -4.45
N ASP A 126 6.95 19.56 -5.12
CA ASP A 126 6.84 20.74 -5.99
C ASP A 126 6.58 20.40 -7.47
N CYS A 127 6.10 19.20 -7.77
CA CYS A 127 5.83 18.79 -9.15
C CYS A 127 4.83 19.73 -9.81
N LYS A 128 5.28 20.40 -10.91
CA LYS A 128 4.46 21.37 -11.66
C LYS A 128 3.51 20.72 -12.66
N GLY A 129 3.66 19.41 -12.89
CA GLY A 129 2.82 18.66 -13.81
C GLY A 129 3.01 18.98 -15.28
N LEU A 130 2.06 18.48 -16.06
CA LEU A 130 1.96 18.81 -17.50
C LEU A 130 1.07 20.04 -17.71
N CYS A 131 1.32 20.77 -18.77
CA CYS A 131 0.40 21.82 -19.20
C CYS A 131 -0.91 21.17 -19.71
N PRO A 132 -2.09 21.56 -19.23
CA PRO A 132 -3.36 20.96 -19.68
C PRO A 132 -3.68 21.28 -21.15
N HIS A 133 -3.10 22.34 -21.72
CA HIS A 133 -3.37 22.75 -23.10
C HIS A 133 -2.42 22.13 -24.12
N CYS A 134 -1.10 22.12 -23.85
CA CYS A 134 -0.11 21.67 -24.81
C CYS A 134 0.68 20.43 -24.40
N GLY A 135 0.45 19.90 -23.18
CA GLY A 135 1.10 18.68 -22.69
C GLY A 135 2.56 18.83 -22.29
N ILE A 136 3.15 20.06 -22.37
CA ILE A 136 4.55 20.27 -22.00
C ILE A 136 4.75 20.03 -20.50
N ASP A 137 5.86 19.37 -20.12
CA ASP A 137 6.22 19.16 -18.73
C ASP A 137 6.75 20.47 -18.11
N LYS A 138 5.92 21.09 -17.26
CA LYS A 138 6.24 22.37 -16.59
C LYS A 138 7.40 22.26 -15.60
N ASN A 139 7.90 21.05 -15.29
CA ASN A 139 9.09 20.87 -14.46
C ASN A 139 10.39 21.21 -15.19
N PHE A 140 10.39 21.14 -16.53
CA PHE A 140 11.60 21.33 -17.37
C PHE A 140 11.48 22.51 -18.32
N SER A 141 10.25 22.90 -18.68
CA SER A 141 10.01 23.92 -19.70
C SER A 141 8.82 24.79 -19.32
N SER A 142 8.73 25.97 -19.93
CA SER A 142 7.58 26.85 -19.82
C SER A 142 6.86 26.94 -21.16
N CYS A 143 5.56 27.20 -21.13
CA CYS A 143 4.76 27.48 -22.33
C CYS A 143 4.06 28.84 -22.19
N SER A 144 3.58 29.36 -23.30
CA SER A 144 2.79 30.60 -23.35
C SER A 144 1.28 30.34 -23.29
N CYS A 145 0.84 29.11 -23.01
CA CYS A 145 -0.58 28.81 -22.84
C CYS A 145 -1.14 29.60 -21.66
N SER A 146 -2.28 30.26 -21.85
CA SER A 146 -3.00 30.89 -20.74
C SER A 146 -3.69 29.80 -19.89
N ASP A 147 -3.68 29.94 -18.57
CA ASP A 147 -4.47 29.11 -17.66
C ASP A 147 -5.97 29.52 -17.69
N ILE A 148 -6.35 30.41 -18.61
CA ILE A 148 -7.72 30.89 -18.79
C ILE A 148 -8.40 29.96 -19.78
N ASP A 149 -9.16 29.03 -19.26
CA ASP A 149 -10.14 28.27 -20.03
C ASP A 149 -11.40 29.13 -20.12
N GLU A 150 -11.61 29.78 -21.29
CA GLU A 150 -12.75 30.67 -21.53
C GLU A 150 -14.07 29.89 -21.56
N ASP A 151 -14.03 28.59 -21.83
CA ASP A 151 -15.18 27.69 -21.84
C ASP A 151 -15.49 27.07 -20.46
N ASN A 152 -14.73 27.44 -19.42
CA ASN A 152 -14.98 26.93 -18.08
C ASN A 152 -16.25 27.55 -17.48
N PRO A 153 -17.31 26.76 -17.20
CA PRO A 153 -18.57 27.26 -16.63
C PRO A 153 -18.39 27.93 -15.26
N PHE A 154 -17.27 27.65 -14.56
CA PHE A 154 -16.92 28.26 -13.28
C PHE A 154 -16.07 29.51 -13.39
N ALA A 155 -15.72 29.97 -14.63
CA ALA A 155 -14.91 31.18 -14.84
C ALA A 155 -15.53 32.42 -14.17
N VAL A 156 -16.87 32.45 -14.05
CA VAL A 156 -17.64 33.53 -13.40
C VAL A 156 -17.32 33.65 -11.90
N LEU A 157 -16.90 32.54 -11.24
CA LEU A 157 -16.60 32.54 -9.81
C LEU A 157 -15.22 33.16 -9.47
N ARG A 158 -14.36 33.41 -10.46
CA ARG A 158 -13.03 34.00 -10.23
C ARG A 158 -13.08 35.40 -9.63
N GLY A 159 -14.16 36.15 -9.89
CA GLY A 159 -14.35 37.48 -9.29
C GLY A 159 -14.89 37.46 -7.85
N LEU A 160 -15.09 36.29 -7.26
CA LEU A 160 -15.57 36.12 -5.89
C LEU A 160 -14.45 35.69 -4.91
N VAL A 161 -13.22 35.46 -5.44
CA VAL A 161 -12.08 34.99 -4.67
C VAL A 161 -10.97 36.05 -4.82
N ASP A 162 -11.13 37.18 -4.15
CA ASP A 162 -10.08 38.19 -3.86
C ASP A 162 -9.73 38.18 -2.40
#